data_2d57b096e96d3f18632e2ca19f28e4b3
#
_entry.id   2d57b096e96d3f18632e2ca19f28e4b3
#
_cell.length_a   1.000
_cell.length_b   1.000
_cell.length_c   1.000
_cell.angle_alpha   90.00
_cell.angle_beta   90.00
_cell.angle_gamma   90.00
#
_symmetry.space_group_name_H-M   'P 1'
#
loop_
_entity.id
_entity.type
_entity.pdbx_description
1 polymer ?
#
loop_
_entity_poly.entity_id
_entity_poly.type
_entity_poly.pdbx_seq_one_letter_code
_entity_poly.pdbx_strand_id
1 'polypeptide(L)'
;MRHSIARILLLVSIPTAFLPRSGTAGNPDTRPLPQESAWTSLAAAIARSAEDYRIGDDWGKLPVTPEQLATATPEFVRAAKVTSTYGGGTAFYIGKFHGHHLMGTNHHVQASMNCRGLARFQVLGAAYPCRKVLGHWPEIDFALFEITVPASDEAVLAKLAKNFSFDRPLTAGQLLLTIGHGIASNPGRRLVANQDSDCKVFSDEVRLMGDPDEYNPGEYQAWSFANGCDVSHGDSGSAMIDRLTGEPVGIIWTGRIPKSSEAQSSATLDDWLRTGSHEIWKQLSYGVPATKIHEVLEGILESDTSLDRETVETLRAFLDSRN
;
A
#
# COMPACT_ATOMS: atom_id res chain seq x y z
N MET A 1 10.30 -15.13 51.27
CA MET A 1 8.83 -15.22 51.12
C MET A 1 8.53 -15.69 49.72
N ARG A 2 8.07 -16.92 49.55
CA ARG A 2 7.76 -17.54 48.25
C ARG A 2 6.27 -17.36 48.02
N HIS A 3 5.88 -16.77 46.89
CA HIS A 3 4.48 -16.75 46.47
C HIS A 3 4.31 -17.68 45.24
N SER A 4 3.56 -18.74 45.50
CA SER A 4 3.07 -19.68 44.48
C SER A 4 1.97 -19.05 43.65
N ILE A 5 2.09 -19.13 42.36
CA ILE A 5 1.02 -18.78 41.41
C ILE A 5 0.32 -20.07 41.00
N ALA A 6 -0.93 -20.22 41.39
CA ALA A 6 -1.79 -21.33 41.02
C ALA A 6 -2.26 -21.16 39.55
N ARG A 7 -2.03 -22.20 38.77
CA ARG A 7 -2.61 -22.34 37.43
C ARG A 7 -4.04 -22.88 37.55
N ILE A 8 -5.00 -22.11 37.08
CA ILE A 8 -6.38 -22.57 36.89
C ILE A 8 -6.49 -23.18 35.50
N LEU A 9 -6.70 -24.48 35.42
CA LEU A 9 -7.12 -25.21 34.24
C LEU A 9 -8.64 -25.07 34.08
N LEU A 10 -9.10 -24.40 33.03
CA LEU A 10 -10.51 -24.46 32.64
C LEU A 10 -10.72 -25.63 31.67
N LEU A 11 -11.39 -26.67 32.21
CA LEU A 11 -11.94 -27.79 31.42
C LEU A 11 -13.22 -27.32 30.72
N VAL A 12 -13.21 -27.21 29.39
CA VAL A 12 -14.42 -26.99 28.60
C VAL A 12 -14.98 -28.35 28.22
N SER A 13 -16.12 -28.68 28.79
CA SER A 13 -16.92 -29.88 28.47
C SER A 13 -17.63 -29.70 27.14
N ILE A 14 -17.40 -30.60 26.17
CA ILE A 14 -18.13 -30.69 24.92
C ILE A 14 -19.33 -31.62 25.13
N PRO A 15 -20.56 -31.19 24.83
CA PRO A 15 -21.70 -32.08 24.89
C PRO A 15 -21.77 -32.98 23.66
N THR A 16 -21.77 -34.29 23.89
CA THR A 16 -22.17 -35.32 22.93
C THR A 16 -23.67 -35.34 22.80
N ALA A 17 -24.20 -35.10 21.60
CA ALA A 17 -25.57 -35.50 21.27
C ALA A 17 -25.86 -35.60 19.79
N PHE A 18 -26.45 -36.73 19.47
CA PHE A 18 -27.37 -37.08 18.38
C PHE A 18 -26.79 -37.46 17.02
N LEU A 19 -26.75 -38.80 16.86
CA LEU A 19 -26.86 -39.50 15.58
C LEU A 19 -28.32 -39.53 15.11
N PRO A 20 -28.66 -39.19 13.87
CA PRO A 20 -29.84 -39.70 13.23
C PRO A 20 -29.53 -40.86 12.27
N ARG A 21 -30.51 -41.74 12.15
CA ARG A 21 -30.56 -43.02 11.52
C ARG A 21 -30.32 -42.98 9.99
N SER A 22 -29.75 -44.09 9.54
CA SER A 22 -29.62 -44.55 8.18
C SER A 22 -30.86 -44.36 7.28
N GLY A 23 -30.67 -43.63 6.18
CA GLY A 23 -31.52 -43.63 5.00
C GLY A 23 -30.68 -43.96 3.78
N THR A 24 -31.13 -44.92 3.00
CA THR A 24 -30.48 -45.59 1.86
C THR A 24 -30.31 -44.70 0.62
N ALA A 25 -29.16 -44.84 -0.02
CA ALA A 25 -28.88 -44.79 -1.46
C ALA A 25 -29.24 -43.50 -2.23
N GLY A 26 -28.23 -42.71 -2.52
CA GLY A 26 -28.15 -41.75 -3.62
C GLY A 26 -26.68 -41.54 -3.96
N ASN A 27 -26.31 -41.77 -5.20
CA ASN A 27 -24.98 -41.63 -5.78
C ASN A 27 -24.38 -40.24 -5.43
N PRO A 28 -23.26 -40.13 -4.73
CA PRO A 28 -22.68 -38.82 -4.46
C PRO A 28 -22.00 -38.34 -5.73
N ASP A 29 -22.58 -37.32 -6.34
CA ASP A 29 -21.94 -36.48 -7.34
C ASP A 29 -20.70 -35.83 -6.67
N THR A 30 -19.54 -36.44 -6.88
CA THR A 30 -18.25 -35.97 -6.35
C THR A 30 -17.74 -34.80 -7.16
N ARG A 31 -18.45 -33.67 -7.16
CA ARG A 31 -17.86 -32.40 -7.55
C ARG A 31 -17.08 -31.87 -6.37
N PRO A 32 -15.78 -31.56 -6.54
CA PRO A 32 -15.00 -30.93 -5.48
C PRO A 32 -15.63 -29.59 -5.11
N LEU A 33 -15.74 -29.33 -3.83
CA LEU A 33 -16.29 -28.08 -3.28
C LEU A 33 -15.48 -26.88 -3.79
N PRO A 34 -16.10 -25.73 -4.12
CA PRO A 34 -15.43 -24.53 -4.66
C PRO A 34 -14.32 -23.95 -3.77
N GLN A 35 -14.21 -24.40 -2.53
CA GLN A 35 -13.20 -23.93 -1.57
C GLN A 35 -11.76 -24.39 -1.89
N GLU A 36 -11.54 -25.57 -2.47
CA GLU A 36 -10.17 -26.02 -2.78
C GLU A 36 -9.54 -25.23 -3.93
N SER A 37 -10.31 -24.78 -4.91
CA SER A 37 -9.80 -24.00 -6.03
C SER A 37 -9.36 -22.57 -5.62
N ALA A 38 -10.07 -21.96 -4.66
CA ALA A 38 -9.72 -20.62 -4.16
C ALA A 38 -8.44 -20.64 -3.32
N TRP A 39 -8.24 -21.65 -2.48
CA TRP A 39 -7.01 -21.79 -1.69
C TRP A 39 -5.82 -22.20 -2.55
N THR A 40 -6.01 -23.00 -3.57
CA THR A 40 -4.95 -23.39 -4.51
C THR A 40 -4.51 -22.21 -5.37
N SER A 41 -5.44 -21.34 -5.79
CA SER A 41 -5.10 -20.11 -6.52
C SER A 41 -4.41 -19.06 -5.65
N LEU A 42 -4.80 -18.93 -4.37
CA LEU A 42 -4.13 -18.04 -3.43
C LEU A 42 -2.72 -18.55 -3.09
N ALA A 43 -2.55 -19.84 -2.85
CA ALA A 43 -1.24 -20.45 -2.61
C ALA A 43 -0.33 -20.33 -3.85
N ALA A 44 -0.86 -20.49 -5.05
CA ALA A 44 -0.15 -20.26 -6.29
C ALA A 44 0.22 -18.80 -6.51
N ALA A 45 -0.66 -17.86 -6.12
CA ALA A 45 -0.36 -16.42 -6.16
C ALA A 45 0.73 -16.01 -5.15
N ILE A 46 0.74 -16.64 -3.97
CA ILE A 46 1.77 -16.44 -2.94
C ILE A 46 3.11 -17.09 -3.37
N ALA A 47 3.05 -18.21 -4.09
CA ALA A 47 4.21 -18.92 -4.62
C ALA A 47 4.77 -18.33 -5.92
N ARG A 48 4.11 -17.31 -6.50
CA ARG A 48 4.67 -16.57 -7.64
C ARG A 48 6.01 -15.99 -7.21
N SER A 49 7.04 -16.31 -8.00
CA SER A 49 8.40 -15.91 -7.70
C SER A 49 8.50 -14.38 -7.72
N ALA A 50 9.48 -13.83 -7.00
CA ALA A 50 9.86 -12.42 -7.11
C ALA A 50 10.07 -12.01 -8.59
N GLU A 51 10.40 -12.97 -9.44
CA GLU A 51 10.64 -12.82 -10.86
C GLU A 51 9.50 -12.13 -11.62
N ASP A 52 8.24 -12.45 -11.31
CA ASP A 52 7.08 -11.80 -11.95
C ASP A 52 6.97 -10.29 -11.68
N TYR A 53 7.66 -9.82 -10.64
CA TYR A 53 7.57 -8.43 -10.16
C TYR A 53 8.88 -7.67 -10.25
N ARG A 54 9.98 -8.37 -10.56
CA ARG A 54 11.34 -7.82 -10.56
C ARG A 54 11.55 -6.84 -11.73
N ILE A 55 12.11 -5.69 -11.41
CA ILE A 55 12.62 -4.70 -12.36
C ILE A 55 14.13 -4.61 -12.18
N GLY A 56 14.88 -4.63 -13.29
CA GLY A 56 16.34 -4.69 -13.24
C GLY A 56 16.89 -6.09 -13.01
N ASP A 57 18.19 -6.17 -12.79
CA ASP A 57 18.91 -7.44 -12.69
C ASP A 57 18.66 -8.15 -11.35
N ASP A 58 18.36 -7.40 -10.28
CA ASP A 58 18.23 -7.89 -8.92
C ASP A 58 16.84 -7.64 -8.32
N TRP A 59 16.41 -8.55 -7.43
CA TRP A 59 15.24 -8.30 -6.60
C TRP A 59 15.59 -7.34 -5.46
N GLY A 60 15.20 -6.08 -5.62
CA GLY A 60 15.57 -5.00 -4.69
C GLY A 60 14.66 -4.85 -3.48
N LYS A 61 13.55 -5.58 -3.41
CA LYS A 61 12.55 -5.46 -2.35
C LYS A 61 12.81 -6.44 -1.22
N LEU A 62 13.36 -5.94 -0.14
CA LEU A 62 13.81 -6.76 0.98
C LEU A 62 12.96 -6.51 2.24
N PRO A 63 12.71 -7.56 3.06
CA PRO A 63 12.12 -7.38 4.37
C PRO A 63 12.98 -6.44 5.23
N VAL A 64 12.33 -5.50 5.90
CA VAL A 64 13.00 -4.60 6.85
C VAL A 64 13.46 -5.43 8.05
N THR A 65 14.76 -5.40 8.35
CA THR A 65 15.35 -6.20 9.42
C THR A 65 15.04 -5.63 10.81
N PRO A 66 15.14 -6.43 11.89
CA PRO A 66 15.00 -5.92 13.26
C PRO A 66 15.99 -4.79 13.58
N GLU A 67 17.21 -4.83 13.05
CA GLU A 67 18.22 -3.78 13.22
C GLU A 67 17.80 -2.49 12.52
N GLN A 68 17.28 -2.59 11.29
CA GLN A 68 16.71 -1.45 10.58
C GLN A 68 15.49 -0.89 11.32
N LEU A 69 14.65 -1.73 11.91
CA LEU A 69 13.52 -1.28 12.73
C LEU A 69 13.97 -0.61 14.02
N ALA A 70 15.03 -1.09 14.67
CA ALA A 70 15.58 -0.50 15.89
C ALA A 70 16.19 0.91 15.66
N THR A 71 16.73 1.13 14.46
CA THR A 71 17.29 2.41 14.01
C THR A 71 16.35 3.11 13.02
N ALA A 72 15.08 2.69 12.97
CA ALA A 72 14.15 3.07 11.94
C ALA A 72 14.00 4.59 11.84
N THR A 73 14.25 5.09 10.66
CA THR A 73 13.93 6.45 10.28
C THR A 73 12.41 6.63 10.22
N PRO A 74 11.89 7.84 10.31
CA PRO A 74 10.45 8.11 10.25
C PRO A 74 9.75 7.46 9.04
N GLU A 75 10.45 7.31 7.91
CA GLU A 75 9.93 6.72 6.68
C GLU A 75 9.42 5.29 6.90
N PHE A 76 10.19 4.45 7.60
CA PHE A 76 9.81 3.07 7.90
C PHE A 76 8.69 2.98 8.92
N VAL A 77 8.68 3.87 9.89
CA VAL A 77 7.70 3.85 10.99
C VAL A 77 6.32 4.28 10.51
N ARG A 78 6.24 5.18 9.53
CA ARG A 78 4.98 5.71 8.99
C ARG A 78 4.16 4.71 8.19
N ALA A 79 4.79 3.70 7.62
CA ALA A 79 4.07 2.72 6.81
C ALA A 79 3.22 1.79 7.67
N ALA A 80 1.99 1.58 7.26
CA ALA A 80 1.02 0.74 7.94
C ALA A 80 0.37 -0.24 6.97
N LYS A 81 0.22 -1.49 7.41
CA LYS A 81 -0.61 -2.47 6.70
C LYS A 81 -2.08 -2.15 6.96
N VAL A 82 -2.84 -1.97 5.91
CA VAL A 82 -4.30 -1.84 5.98
C VAL A 82 -4.95 -3.09 5.42
N THR A 83 -5.93 -3.61 6.15
CA THR A 83 -6.60 -4.87 5.78
C THR A 83 -8.08 -4.82 6.09
N SER A 84 -8.87 -5.43 5.21
CA SER A 84 -10.28 -5.73 5.40
C SER A 84 -10.56 -7.19 5.09
N THR A 85 -11.84 -7.59 5.17
CA THR A 85 -12.29 -8.93 4.77
C THR A 85 -12.09 -9.20 3.28
N TYR A 86 -12.06 -8.15 2.45
CA TYR A 86 -12.08 -8.26 0.98
C TYR A 86 -10.75 -7.90 0.31
N GLY A 87 -9.78 -7.44 1.07
CA GLY A 87 -8.50 -7.04 0.50
C GLY A 87 -7.65 -6.26 1.48
N GLY A 88 -6.62 -5.64 0.96
CA GLY A 88 -5.75 -4.79 1.76
C GLY A 88 -4.55 -4.31 0.95
N GLY A 89 -3.87 -3.35 1.51
CA GLY A 89 -2.71 -2.72 0.90
C GLY A 89 -1.83 -2.09 1.97
N THR A 90 -1.17 -1.06 1.57
CA THR A 90 -0.36 -0.19 2.42
C THR A 90 -1.03 1.17 2.56
N ALA A 91 -0.85 1.80 3.68
CA ALA A 91 -1.10 3.22 3.89
C ALA A 91 0.10 3.84 4.61
N PHE A 92 0.19 5.13 4.63
CA PHE A 92 1.23 5.82 5.40
C PHE A 92 0.64 7.01 6.17
N TYR A 93 1.20 7.24 7.33
CA TYR A 93 0.80 8.36 8.17
C TYR A 93 1.36 9.67 7.62
N ILE A 94 0.50 10.65 7.41
CA ILE A 94 0.85 11.95 6.84
C ILE A 94 1.07 12.98 7.95
N GLY A 95 0.14 13.06 8.92
CA GLY A 95 0.22 14.05 9.98
C GLY A 95 -1.11 14.29 10.67
N LYS A 96 -1.15 15.31 11.52
CA LYS A 96 -2.36 15.78 12.21
C LYS A 96 -2.74 17.17 11.66
N PHE A 97 -3.93 17.26 11.05
CA PHE A 97 -4.46 18.47 10.44
C PHE A 97 -5.84 18.78 11.03
N HIS A 98 -6.05 20.00 11.48
CA HIS A 98 -7.30 20.39 12.17
C HIS A 98 -7.78 19.43 13.27
N GLY A 99 -6.81 18.78 13.94
CA GLY A 99 -7.12 17.79 14.98
C GLY A 99 -7.27 16.36 14.49
N HIS A 100 -7.29 16.11 13.18
CA HIS A 100 -7.47 14.80 12.54
C HIS A 100 -6.14 14.15 12.19
N HIS A 101 -5.93 12.89 12.60
CA HIS A 101 -4.76 12.10 12.21
C HIS A 101 -4.99 11.45 10.85
N LEU A 102 -4.29 11.91 9.81
CA LEU A 102 -4.51 11.51 8.44
C LEU A 102 -3.55 10.42 7.96
N MET A 103 -4.14 9.47 7.23
CA MET A 103 -3.46 8.43 6.49
C MET A 103 -3.73 8.59 4.99
N GLY A 104 -2.69 8.44 4.17
CA GLY A 104 -2.81 8.31 2.72
C GLY A 104 -2.77 6.86 2.26
N THR A 105 -3.58 6.51 1.28
CA THR A 105 -3.59 5.21 0.60
C THR A 105 -4.20 5.35 -0.80
N ASN A 106 -4.31 4.26 -1.56
CA ASN A 106 -5.01 4.29 -2.83
C ASN A 106 -6.54 4.28 -2.66
N HIS A 107 -7.24 4.84 -3.66
CA HIS A 107 -8.69 4.76 -3.76
C HIS A 107 -9.17 3.29 -3.77
N HIS A 108 -8.59 2.43 -4.62
CA HIS A 108 -8.99 1.02 -4.71
C HIS A 108 -8.76 0.25 -3.40
N VAL A 109 -7.71 0.57 -2.63
CA VAL A 109 -7.47 0.01 -1.30
C VAL A 109 -8.55 0.46 -0.33
N GLN A 110 -8.86 1.75 -0.28
CA GLN A 110 -9.87 2.32 0.61
C GLN A 110 -11.28 1.83 0.27
N ALA A 111 -11.62 1.73 -1.02
CA ALA A 111 -12.91 1.21 -1.48
C ALA A 111 -13.15 -0.23 -0.97
N SER A 112 -12.10 -1.06 -0.95
CA SER A 112 -12.17 -2.41 -0.39
C SER A 112 -12.32 -2.44 1.14
N MET A 113 -11.78 -1.46 1.85
CA MET A 113 -11.83 -1.38 3.32
C MET A 113 -13.11 -0.76 3.87
N ASN A 114 -13.66 0.23 3.17
CA ASN A 114 -14.85 0.99 3.56
C ASN A 114 -14.82 1.45 5.04
N CYS A 115 -13.68 1.94 5.50
CA CYS A 115 -13.42 2.40 6.89
C CYS A 115 -13.76 1.37 7.99
N ARG A 116 -13.75 0.08 7.66
CA ARG A 116 -13.96 -1.02 8.61
C ARG A 116 -12.66 -1.72 9.02
N GLY A 117 -11.54 -1.22 8.54
CA GLY A 117 -10.22 -1.78 8.76
C GLY A 117 -9.43 -1.10 9.87
N LEU A 118 -8.25 -1.65 10.10
CA LEU A 118 -7.24 -1.12 11.01
C LEU A 118 -5.98 -0.76 10.21
N ALA A 119 -5.39 0.39 10.52
CA ALA A 119 -4.03 0.72 10.12
C ALA A 119 -3.06 0.12 11.15
N ARG A 120 -2.31 -0.91 10.75
CA ARG A 120 -1.37 -1.65 11.61
C ARG A 120 0.06 -1.20 11.32
N PHE A 121 0.65 -0.50 12.26
CA PHE A 121 2.03 -0.04 12.20
C PHE A 121 2.95 -1.13 12.77
N GLN A 122 3.65 -1.84 11.90
CA GLN A 122 4.51 -2.94 12.33
C GLN A 122 5.63 -2.48 13.27
N VAL A 123 6.23 -1.33 12.98
CA VAL A 123 7.34 -0.79 13.77
C VAL A 123 6.89 -0.32 15.14
N LEU A 124 5.72 0.32 15.23
CA LEU A 124 5.16 0.79 16.49
C LEU A 124 4.53 -0.35 17.31
N GLY A 125 4.25 -1.48 16.70
CA GLY A 125 3.45 -2.54 17.34
C GLY A 125 2.01 -2.09 17.64
N ALA A 126 1.53 -1.04 16.97
CA ALA A 126 0.24 -0.40 17.23
C ALA A 126 -0.73 -0.59 16.06
N ALA A 127 -2.02 -0.53 16.36
CA ALA A 127 -3.09 -0.59 15.37
C ALA A 127 -4.19 0.41 15.71
N TYR A 128 -4.52 1.26 14.73
CA TYR A 128 -5.52 2.31 14.90
C TYR A 128 -6.71 2.08 13.96
N PRO A 129 -7.96 2.15 14.46
CA PRO A 129 -9.13 2.01 13.63
C PRO A 129 -9.31 3.22 12.72
N CYS A 130 -9.79 2.98 11.50
CA CYS A 130 -10.31 4.04 10.64
C CYS A 130 -11.51 4.68 11.32
N ARG A 131 -11.55 6.01 11.38
CA ARG A 131 -12.65 6.80 11.95
C ARG A 131 -13.58 7.33 10.86
N LYS A 132 -13.01 7.95 9.81
CA LYS A 132 -13.75 8.61 8.73
C LYS A 132 -12.90 8.55 7.46
N VAL A 133 -13.51 8.33 6.31
CA VAL A 133 -12.91 8.63 5.02
C VAL A 133 -13.18 10.09 4.72
N LEU A 134 -12.14 10.90 4.51
CA LEU A 134 -12.28 12.30 4.14
C LEU A 134 -12.64 12.45 2.66
N GLY A 135 -12.06 11.59 1.83
CA GLY A 135 -12.32 11.53 0.41
C GLY A 135 -11.54 10.43 -0.28
N HIS A 136 -11.98 10.09 -1.47
CA HIS A 136 -11.29 9.17 -2.37
C HIS A 136 -11.50 9.62 -3.81
N TRP A 137 -10.43 9.64 -4.59
CA TRP A 137 -10.38 10.24 -5.91
C TRP A 137 -9.82 9.23 -6.92
N PRO A 138 -10.70 8.61 -7.74
CA PRO A 138 -10.31 7.55 -8.66
C PRO A 138 -9.29 7.99 -9.72
N GLU A 139 -9.40 9.23 -10.21
CA GLU A 139 -8.56 9.78 -11.27
C GLU A 139 -7.07 9.97 -10.89
N ILE A 140 -6.80 9.93 -9.59
CA ILE A 140 -5.45 9.92 -9.03
C ILE A 140 -5.24 8.69 -8.13
N ASP A 141 -6.15 7.74 -8.17
CA ASP A 141 -6.17 6.55 -7.30
C ASP A 141 -5.70 6.85 -5.86
N PHE A 142 -6.18 7.94 -5.28
CA PHE A 142 -5.78 8.42 -3.98
C PHE A 142 -6.98 8.47 -3.02
N ALA A 143 -6.72 8.20 -1.75
CA ALA A 143 -7.69 8.35 -0.67
C ALA A 143 -7.03 8.88 0.60
N LEU A 144 -7.77 9.73 1.31
CA LEU A 144 -7.44 10.19 2.66
C LEU A 144 -8.46 9.65 3.64
N PHE A 145 -7.97 9.11 4.74
CA PHE A 145 -8.81 8.68 5.85
C PHE A 145 -8.21 9.06 7.20
N GLU A 146 -9.06 9.26 8.16
CA GLU A 146 -8.71 9.55 9.54
C GLU A 146 -8.61 8.27 10.36
N ILE A 147 -7.63 8.21 11.26
CA ILE A 147 -7.51 7.16 12.26
C ILE A 147 -7.78 7.70 13.67
N THR A 148 -8.34 6.86 14.53
CA THR A 148 -8.50 7.19 15.95
C THR A 148 -7.21 6.85 16.70
N VAL A 149 -6.57 7.86 17.26
CA VAL A 149 -5.31 7.75 17.99
C VAL A 149 -5.55 8.03 19.47
N PRO A 150 -5.12 7.14 20.39
CA PRO A 150 -5.15 7.43 21.84
C PRO A 150 -4.22 8.59 22.18
N ALA A 151 -4.59 9.39 23.19
CA ALA A 151 -3.79 10.53 23.62
C ALA A 151 -2.33 10.15 24.04
N SER A 152 -2.13 8.92 24.53
CA SER A 152 -0.81 8.38 24.85
C SER A 152 0.14 8.30 23.65
N ASP A 153 -0.41 8.12 22.44
CA ASP A 153 0.35 7.82 21.23
C ASP A 153 0.53 9.09 20.35
N GLU A 154 -0.19 10.16 20.64
CA GLU A 154 -0.14 11.41 19.86
C GLU A 154 1.28 11.96 19.72
N ALA A 155 2.05 11.99 20.82
CA ALA A 155 3.41 12.51 20.80
C ALA A 155 4.38 11.66 19.95
N VAL A 156 4.10 10.35 19.83
CA VAL A 156 4.88 9.44 18.98
C VAL A 156 4.54 9.72 17.51
N LEU A 157 3.26 9.76 17.18
CA LEU A 157 2.83 10.02 15.79
C LEU A 157 3.21 11.42 15.32
N ALA A 158 3.17 12.42 16.17
CA ALA A 158 3.59 13.80 15.82
C ALA A 158 5.03 13.85 15.29
N LYS A 159 5.94 13.01 15.81
CA LYS A 159 7.32 12.91 15.33
C LYS A 159 7.46 12.21 13.97
N LEU A 160 6.43 11.49 13.56
CA LEU A 160 6.39 10.77 12.30
C LEU A 160 5.71 11.56 11.20
N ALA A 161 5.09 12.68 11.52
CA ALA A 161 4.37 13.49 10.55
C ALA A 161 5.31 13.96 9.44
N LYS A 162 4.94 13.64 8.20
CA LYS A 162 5.65 14.08 7.00
C LYS A 162 4.65 14.10 5.86
N ASN A 163 4.32 15.30 5.40
CA ASN A 163 3.40 15.47 4.28
C ASN A 163 4.11 15.22 2.93
N PHE A 164 3.36 15.26 1.86
CA PHE A 164 3.90 15.27 0.51
C PHE A 164 4.66 16.55 0.21
N SER A 165 5.66 16.43 -0.66
CA SER A 165 6.33 17.58 -1.29
C SER A 165 5.54 17.97 -2.54
N PHE A 166 4.54 18.81 -2.36
CA PHE A 166 3.59 19.18 -3.42
C PHE A 166 4.18 20.14 -4.47
N ASP A 167 5.19 20.90 -4.10
CA ASP A 167 5.82 21.92 -4.92
C ASP A 167 7.05 21.43 -5.70
N ARG A 168 7.41 20.16 -5.52
CA ARG A 168 8.61 19.58 -6.13
C ARG A 168 8.26 18.64 -7.28
N PRO A 169 8.53 19.02 -8.53
CA PRO A 169 8.34 18.13 -9.68
C PRO A 169 9.31 16.95 -9.61
N LEU A 170 8.89 15.82 -10.14
CA LEU A 170 9.75 14.65 -10.33
C LEU A 170 10.77 14.91 -11.45
N THR A 171 11.92 14.27 -11.34
CA THR A 171 12.99 14.34 -12.33
C THR A 171 13.40 12.94 -12.75
N ALA A 172 13.53 12.69 -14.04
CA ALA A 172 14.02 11.42 -14.58
C ALA A 172 15.40 11.09 -13.97
N GLY A 173 15.57 9.84 -13.52
CA GLY A 173 16.75 9.40 -12.79
C GLY A 173 16.74 9.65 -11.27
N GLN A 174 15.76 10.38 -10.74
CA GLN A 174 15.60 10.60 -9.29
C GLN A 174 15.42 9.28 -8.56
N LEU A 175 16.30 8.98 -7.60
CA LEU A 175 16.24 7.75 -6.82
C LEU A 175 15.08 7.78 -5.81
N LEU A 176 14.37 6.66 -5.75
CA LEU A 176 13.20 6.48 -4.91
C LEU A 176 13.42 5.40 -3.86
N LEU A 177 12.66 5.51 -2.78
CA LEU A 177 12.45 4.49 -1.77
C LEU A 177 10.95 4.22 -1.67
N THR A 178 10.53 2.97 -1.75
CA THR A 178 9.16 2.57 -1.42
C THR A 178 9.17 1.64 -0.20
N ILE A 179 8.20 1.84 0.69
CA ILE A 179 8.07 1.04 1.91
C ILE A 179 6.62 0.60 2.04
N GLY A 180 6.41 -0.70 2.07
CA GLY A 180 5.05 -1.24 2.04
C GLY A 180 4.94 -2.68 2.54
N HIS A 181 3.81 -3.29 2.23
CA HIS A 181 3.44 -4.64 2.65
C HIS A 181 3.13 -5.56 1.46
N GLY A 182 3.91 -5.43 0.38
CA GLY A 182 3.80 -6.28 -0.80
C GLY A 182 3.93 -7.77 -0.50
N ILE A 183 3.30 -8.60 -1.33
CA ILE A 183 3.23 -10.05 -1.11
C ILE A 183 4.34 -10.85 -1.78
N ALA A 184 4.99 -10.32 -2.82
CA ALA A 184 6.01 -11.04 -3.57
C ALA A 184 7.17 -11.43 -2.66
N SER A 185 7.50 -12.72 -2.62
CA SER A 185 8.50 -13.31 -1.72
C SER A 185 8.32 -12.93 -0.23
N ASN A 186 7.13 -12.50 0.16
CA ASN A 186 6.81 -12.00 1.50
C ASN A 186 5.51 -12.64 2.05
N PRO A 187 5.47 -13.95 2.31
CA PRO A 187 4.25 -14.66 2.72
C PRO A 187 3.66 -14.13 4.05
N GLY A 188 4.49 -13.58 4.92
CA GLY A 188 4.05 -12.96 6.17
C GLY A 188 3.51 -11.53 6.00
N ARG A 189 3.59 -10.94 4.80
CA ARG A 189 3.25 -9.54 4.53
C ARG A 189 3.89 -8.59 5.56
N ARG A 190 5.15 -8.83 5.87
CA ARG A 190 5.96 -7.96 6.72
C ARG A 190 6.27 -6.66 5.97
N LEU A 191 6.74 -5.68 6.69
CA LEU A 191 7.24 -4.45 6.10
C LEU A 191 8.43 -4.77 5.20
N VAL A 192 8.38 -4.32 3.95
CA VAL A 192 9.43 -4.46 2.95
C VAL A 192 9.81 -3.10 2.40
N ALA A 193 11.05 -2.94 2.03
CA ALA A 193 11.57 -1.72 1.41
C ALA A 193 12.22 -2.06 0.07
N ASN A 194 11.99 -1.22 -0.93
CA ASN A 194 12.67 -1.27 -2.21
C ASN A 194 13.48 0.01 -2.39
N GLN A 195 14.78 -0.13 -2.54
CA GLN A 195 15.74 0.97 -2.62
C GLN A 195 16.99 0.63 -3.45
N ASP A 196 16.88 -0.34 -4.38
CA ASP A 196 17.96 -0.62 -5.33
C ASP A 196 18.19 0.55 -6.30
N SER A 197 19.15 0.39 -7.21
CA SER A 197 19.52 1.43 -8.18
C SER A 197 18.47 1.64 -9.28
N ASP A 198 17.59 0.65 -9.50
CA ASP A 198 16.54 0.70 -10.51
C ASP A 198 15.24 1.28 -9.97
N CYS A 199 15.06 1.32 -8.64
CA CYS A 199 13.96 2.05 -8.00
C CYS A 199 14.20 3.57 -8.11
N LYS A 200 13.90 4.11 -9.30
CA LYS A 200 14.08 5.51 -9.70
C LYS A 200 12.92 5.97 -10.60
N VAL A 201 12.80 7.27 -10.80
CA VAL A 201 11.87 7.87 -11.77
C VAL A 201 12.40 7.62 -13.18
N PHE A 202 11.57 7.08 -14.07
CA PHE A 202 11.94 6.84 -15.48
C PHE A 202 11.43 7.89 -16.45
N SER A 203 10.40 8.65 -16.06
CA SER A 203 9.90 9.77 -16.84
C SER A 203 9.34 10.85 -15.93
N ASP A 204 9.63 12.09 -16.20
CA ASP A 204 9.04 13.29 -15.57
C ASP A 204 7.68 13.66 -16.19
N GLU A 205 7.28 13.00 -17.29
CA GLU A 205 5.92 13.11 -17.81
C GLU A 205 4.91 12.48 -16.85
N VAL A 206 3.72 13.06 -16.83
CA VAL A 206 2.55 12.51 -16.15
C VAL A 206 1.49 12.16 -17.18
N ARG A 207 1.05 10.91 -17.21
CA ARG A 207 0.07 10.39 -18.17
C ARG A 207 -1.12 9.75 -17.45
N LEU A 208 -2.30 9.88 -18.05
CA LEU A 208 -3.46 9.13 -17.64
C LEU A 208 -3.31 7.68 -18.14
N MET A 209 -3.19 6.72 -17.22
CA MET A 209 -2.92 5.32 -17.53
C MET A 209 -4.00 4.42 -16.97
N GLY A 210 -4.39 3.41 -17.77
CA GLY A 210 -5.14 2.25 -17.27
C GLY A 210 -4.21 1.32 -16.48
N ASP A 211 -4.81 0.45 -15.69
CA ASP A 211 -4.06 -0.55 -14.93
C ASP A 211 -3.47 -1.63 -15.86
N PRO A 212 -2.14 -1.76 -15.92
CA PRO A 212 -1.49 -2.74 -16.79
C PRO A 212 -1.26 -4.11 -16.11
N ASP A 213 -1.77 -4.33 -14.92
CA ASP A 213 -1.65 -5.59 -14.20
C ASP A 213 -2.49 -6.68 -14.89
N GLU A 214 -1.84 -7.68 -15.49
CA GLU A 214 -2.54 -8.78 -16.16
C GLU A 214 -3.12 -9.81 -15.18
N TYR A 215 -2.65 -9.84 -13.93
CA TYR A 215 -3.13 -10.79 -12.94
C TYR A 215 -4.35 -10.29 -12.18
N ASN A 216 -4.49 -8.99 -12.04
CA ASN A 216 -5.62 -8.37 -11.35
C ASN A 216 -5.89 -6.96 -11.91
N PRO A 217 -6.30 -6.85 -13.18
CA PRO A 217 -6.50 -5.55 -13.82
C PRO A 217 -7.62 -4.77 -13.13
N GLY A 218 -7.35 -3.49 -12.88
CA GLY A 218 -8.37 -2.53 -12.41
C GLY A 218 -9.21 -1.96 -13.55
N GLU A 219 -10.38 -1.43 -13.21
CA GLU A 219 -11.33 -0.89 -14.20
C GLU A 219 -11.19 0.63 -14.43
N TYR A 220 -10.26 1.30 -13.74
CA TYR A 220 -10.10 2.75 -13.78
C TYR A 220 -8.72 3.19 -14.28
N GLN A 221 -8.59 4.48 -14.49
CA GLN A 221 -7.35 5.12 -14.94
C GLN A 221 -6.89 6.12 -13.88
N ALA A 222 -5.58 6.26 -13.73
CA ALA A 222 -5.00 7.26 -12.85
C ALA A 222 -3.85 8.03 -13.51
N TRP A 223 -3.73 9.31 -13.15
CA TRP A 223 -2.59 10.13 -13.54
C TRP A 223 -1.31 9.58 -12.95
N SER A 224 -0.36 9.21 -13.79
CA SER A 224 0.77 8.39 -13.40
C SER A 224 2.09 8.90 -13.92
N PHE A 225 3.15 8.67 -13.15
CA PHE A 225 4.53 8.67 -13.63
C PHE A 225 5.11 7.26 -13.59
N ALA A 226 6.09 6.99 -14.43
CA ALA A 226 6.74 5.69 -14.52
C ALA A 226 7.94 5.61 -13.58
N ASN A 227 8.07 4.47 -12.86
CA ASN A 227 9.18 4.21 -11.97
C ASN A 227 9.64 2.75 -12.05
N GLY A 228 10.87 2.50 -11.65
CA GLY A 228 11.49 1.19 -11.68
C GLY A 228 11.50 0.45 -10.34
N CYS A 229 10.62 0.80 -9.41
CA CYS A 229 10.53 0.07 -8.14
C CYS A 229 9.81 -1.27 -8.33
N ASP A 230 10.29 -2.31 -7.65
CA ASP A 230 9.64 -3.63 -7.59
C ASP A 230 8.30 -3.52 -6.86
N VAL A 231 7.22 -3.51 -7.59
CA VAL A 231 5.86 -3.37 -7.04
C VAL A 231 5.13 -4.70 -7.15
N SER A 232 4.50 -5.13 -6.06
CA SER A 232 3.66 -6.31 -6.01
C SER A 232 2.31 -6.00 -5.36
N HIS A 233 1.32 -6.87 -5.51
CA HIS A 233 0.06 -6.73 -4.79
C HIS A 233 0.30 -6.50 -3.30
N GLY A 234 -0.42 -5.55 -2.71
CA GLY A 234 -0.24 -5.13 -1.33
C GLY A 234 0.70 -3.94 -1.12
N ASP A 235 1.49 -3.55 -2.14
CA ASP A 235 2.25 -2.30 -2.14
C ASP A 235 1.39 -1.09 -2.49
N SER A 236 0.25 -1.31 -3.12
CA SER A 236 -0.74 -0.27 -3.39
C SER A 236 -0.96 0.59 -2.14
N GLY A 237 -0.79 1.91 -2.28
CA GLY A 237 -0.86 2.87 -1.20
C GLY A 237 0.46 3.14 -0.46
N SER A 238 1.56 2.53 -0.89
CA SER A 238 2.90 2.85 -0.38
C SER A 238 3.32 4.25 -0.81
N ALA A 239 3.86 5.04 0.13
CA ALA A 239 4.51 6.29 -0.21
C ALA A 239 5.75 6.04 -1.08
N MET A 240 5.93 6.88 -2.09
CA MET A 240 7.15 6.99 -2.86
C MET A 240 7.95 8.16 -2.31
N ILE A 241 9.15 7.87 -1.84
CA ILE A 241 9.97 8.79 -1.08
C ILE A 241 11.22 9.11 -1.89
N ASP A 242 11.52 10.39 -2.04
CA ASP A 242 12.79 10.85 -2.59
C ASP A 242 13.91 10.40 -1.64
N ARG A 243 14.85 9.63 -2.15
CA ARG A 243 15.92 9.05 -1.34
C ARG A 243 16.90 10.08 -0.81
N LEU A 244 17.03 11.21 -1.49
CA LEU A 244 17.93 12.29 -1.07
C LEU A 244 17.36 13.13 0.07
N THR A 245 16.05 13.42 0.02
CA THR A 245 15.40 14.35 0.95
C THR A 245 14.55 13.66 2.02
N GLY A 246 14.20 12.38 1.83
CA GLY A 246 13.26 11.65 2.70
C GLY A 246 11.81 12.14 2.57
N GLU A 247 11.48 12.92 1.54
CA GLU A 247 10.16 13.50 1.35
C GLU A 247 9.28 12.59 0.49
N PRO A 248 8.01 12.39 0.85
CA PRO A 248 7.05 11.71 -0.01
C PRO A 248 6.77 12.56 -1.26
N VAL A 249 7.04 12.00 -2.43
CA VAL A 249 6.88 12.66 -3.75
C VAL A 249 5.77 12.04 -4.58
N GLY A 250 5.13 11.00 -4.08
CA GLY A 250 4.03 10.32 -4.74
C GLY A 250 3.55 9.09 -3.98
N ILE A 251 2.67 8.33 -4.61
CA ILE A 251 2.08 7.11 -4.08
C ILE A 251 2.07 6.03 -5.16
N ILE A 252 2.48 4.79 -4.81
CA ILE A 252 2.36 3.64 -5.70
C ILE A 252 0.88 3.27 -5.87
N TRP A 253 0.48 2.94 -7.10
CA TRP A 253 -0.85 2.40 -7.32
C TRP A 253 -0.88 1.10 -8.13
N THR A 254 -0.03 0.93 -9.16
CA THR A 254 0.00 -0.27 -9.98
C THR A 254 1.36 -0.48 -10.66
N GLY A 255 1.44 -1.51 -11.47
CA GLY A 255 2.55 -1.81 -12.37
C GLY A 255 2.20 -2.91 -13.35
N ARG A 256 2.91 -2.99 -14.44
CA ARG A 256 2.85 -4.14 -15.33
C ARG A 256 3.24 -5.40 -14.54
N ILE A 257 2.39 -6.40 -14.51
CA ILE A 257 2.61 -7.70 -13.87
C ILE A 257 2.05 -8.78 -14.82
N PRO A 258 2.82 -9.80 -15.20
CA PRO A 258 4.25 -10.00 -14.93
C PRO A 258 5.15 -9.04 -15.71
N LYS A 259 6.35 -8.80 -15.20
CA LYS A 259 7.37 -8.02 -15.90
C LYS A 259 7.92 -8.77 -17.10
N SER A 260 8.26 -8.04 -18.17
CA SER A 260 8.94 -8.62 -19.33
C SER A 260 10.43 -8.85 -19.04
N SER A 261 11.08 -9.72 -19.83
CA SER A 261 12.52 -9.95 -19.75
C SER A 261 13.36 -8.70 -20.01
N GLU A 262 12.84 -7.77 -20.82
CA GLU A 262 13.49 -6.50 -21.07
C GLU A 262 13.47 -5.61 -19.83
N ALA A 263 12.34 -5.55 -19.11
CA ALA A 263 12.24 -4.79 -17.86
C ALA A 263 13.08 -5.39 -16.72
N GLN A 264 13.48 -6.64 -16.86
CA GLN A 264 14.31 -7.36 -15.91
C GLN A 264 15.84 -7.24 -16.19
N SER A 265 16.21 -6.25 -17.01
CA SER A 265 17.61 -5.95 -17.34
C SER A 265 17.95 -4.50 -17.04
N SER A 266 18.82 -4.25 -16.06
CA SER A 266 19.26 -2.90 -15.69
C SER A 266 19.90 -2.15 -16.87
N ALA A 267 20.64 -2.85 -17.72
CA ALA A 267 21.21 -2.25 -18.93
C ALA A 267 20.13 -1.77 -19.92
N THR A 268 19.06 -2.55 -20.09
CA THR A 268 17.91 -2.16 -20.91
C THR A 268 17.16 -0.97 -20.28
N LEU A 269 16.98 -0.97 -18.98
CA LEU A 269 16.36 0.13 -18.25
C LEU A 269 17.14 1.44 -18.40
N ASP A 270 18.46 1.40 -18.31
CA ASP A 270 19.31 2.57 -18.51
C ASP A 270 19.23 3.09 -19.95
N ASP A 271 19.12 2.20 -20.94
CA ASP A 271 18.87 2.60 -22.32
C ASP A 271 17.49 3.26 -22.49
N TRP A 272 16.44 2.69 -21.91
CA TRP A 272 15.10 3.28 -21.92
C TRP A 272 15.06 4.67 -21.28
N LEU A 273 15.72 4.82 -20.12
CA LEU A 273 15.82 6.12 -19.46
C LEU A 273 16.56 7.15 -20.34
N ARG A 274 17.68 6.76 -20.92
CA ARG A 274 18.52 7.62 -21.76
C ARG A 274 17.83 8.05 -23.05
N THR A 275 17.00 7.16 -23.63
CA THR A 275 16.33 7.39 -24.94
C THR A 275 14.92 7.93 -24.80
N GLY A 276 14.33 7.93 -23.62
CA GLY A 276 12.92 8.24 -23.43
C GLY A 276 11.99 7.22 -24.09
N SER A 277 12.35 5.93 -24.01
CA SER A 277 11.63 4.86 -24.71
C SER A 277 10.16 4.77 -24.30
N HIS A 278 9.27 4.50 -25.25
CA HIS A 278 7.86 4.24 -24.98
C HIS A 278 7.61 2.97 -24.16
N GLU A 279 8.60 2.04 -24.10
CA GLU A 279 8.48 0.83 -23.27
C GLU A 279 8.39 1.14 -21.78
N ILE A 280 8.92 2.28 -21.31
CA ILE A 280 8.73 2.81 -19.96
C ILE A 280 7.24 2.79 -19.56
N TRP A 281 6.35 3.15 -20.49
CA TRP A 281 4.91 3.25 -20.26
C TRP A 281 4.13 1.96 -20.47
N LYS A 282 4.83 0.85 -20.75
CA LYS A 282 4.21 -0.47 -20.93
C LYS A 282 4.69 -1.49 -19.92
N GLN A 283 5.91 -1.35 -19.38
CA GLN A 283 6.62 -2.42 -18.73
C GLN A 283 6.94 -2.17 -17.24
N LEU A 284 6.88 -0.91 -16.79
CA LEU A 284 7.37 -0.52 -15.47
C LEU A 284 6.27 -0.54 -14.38
N SER A 285 6.58 0.08 -13.27
CA SER A 285 5.66 0.37 -12.18
C SER A 285 5.21 1.83 -12.25
N TYR A 286 4.04 2.13 -11.67
CA TYR A 286 3.42 3.44 -11.82
C TYR A 286 2.97 3.99 -10.47
N GLY A 287 3.21 5.28 -10.29
CA GLY A 287 2.80 6.04 -9.11
C GLY A 287 2.12 7.34 -9.51
N VAL A 288 1.29 7.86 -8.63
CA VAL A 288 0.70 9.19 -8.78
C VAL A 288 1.62 10.21 -8.13
N PRO A 289 2.06 11.26 -8.84
CA PRO A 289 2.96 12.25 -8.26
C PRO A 289 2.22 13.17 -7.29
N ALA A 290 2.91 13.62 -6.25
CA ALA A 290 2.36 14.53 -5.24
C ALA A 290 1.82 15.84 -5.85
N THR A 291 2.50 16.37 -6.86
CA THR A 291 2.05 17.57 -7.59
C THR A 291 0.67 17.39 -8.24
N LYS A 292 0.38 16.20 -8.77
CA LYS A 292 -0.92 15.90 -9.37
C LYS A 292 -2.00 15.67 -8.30
N ILE A 293 -1.64 15.08 -7.16
CA ILE A 293 -2.54 14.97 -6.01
C ILE A 293 -2.96 16.38 -5.57
N HIS A 294 -2.00 17.30 -5.43
CA HIS A 294 -2.27 18.69 -5.08
C HIS A 294 -3.22 19.36 -6.08
N GLU A 295 -2.89 19.34 -7.37
CA GLU A 295 -3.69 19.93 -8.45
C GLU A 295 -5.15 19.47 -8.43
N VAL A 296 -5.36 18.16 -8.31
CA VAL A 296 -6.72 17.59 -8.32
C VAL A 296 -7.49 17.99 -7.07
N LEU A 297 -6.86 17.94 -5.90
CA LEU A 297 -7.53 18.28 -4.65
C LEU A 297 -7.83 19.78 -4.54
N GLU A 298 -6.97 20.67 -5.05
CA GLU A 298 -7.27 22.10 -5.16
C GLU A 298 -8.49 22.33 -6.07
N GLY A 299 -8.53 21.70 -7.25
CA GLY A 299 -9.69 21.80 -8.14
C GLY A 299 -11.01 21.33 -7.50
N ILE A 300 -10.95 20.29 -6.66
CA ILE A 300 -12.11 19.82 -5.91
C ILE A 300 -12.54 20.83 -4.84
N LEU A 301 -11.60 21.40 -4.09
CA LEU A 301 -11.91 22.42 -3.08
C LEU A 301 -12.52 23.70 -3.68
N GLU A 302 -12.24 23.99 -4.95
CA GLU A 302 -12.80 25.11 -5.68
C GLU A 302 -14.21 24.82 -6.27
N SER A 303 -14.45 23.58 -6.68
CA SER A 303 -15.63 23.20 -7.47
C SER A 303 -16.70 22.43 -6.68
N ASP A 304 -16.33 21.61 -5.69
CA ASP A 304 -17.26 20.76 -4.95
C ASP A 304 -17.85 21.48 -3.73
N THR A 305 -19.06 21.99 -3.89
CA THR A 305 -19.82 22.67 -2.82
C THR A 305 -20.53 21.71 -1.87
N SER A 306 -20.44 20.40 -2.09
CA SER A 306 -21.08 19.38 -1.25
C SER A 306 -20.25 18.96 -0.03
N LEU A 307 -18.96 19.31 -0.01
CA LEU A 307 -18.06 19.01 1.10
C LEU A 307 -18.49 19.76 2.37
N ASP A 308 -18.51 19.03 3.48
CA ASP A 308 -18.74 19.66 4.78
C ASP A 308 -17.55 20.58 5.16
N ARG A 309 -17.85 21.58 6.01
CA ARG A 309 -16.85 22.59 6.40
C ARG A 309 -15.61 21.99 7.05
N GLU A 310 -15.77 20.98 7.91
CA GLU A 310 -14.65 20.32 8.61
C GLU A 310 -13.72 19.62 7.60
N THR A 311 -14.30 18.94 6.61
CA THR A 311 -13.55 18.30 5.52
C THR A 311 -12.79 19.34 4.70
N VAL A 312 -13.43 20.46 4.31
CA VAL A 312 -12.77 21.55 3.56
C VAL A 312 -11.59 22.13 4.33
N GLU A 313 -11.78 22.46 5.61
CA GLU A 313 -10.73 23.05 6.47
C GLU A 313 -9.56 22.05 6.64
N THR A 314 -9.86 20.76 6.80
CA THR A 314 -8.85 19.71 6.94
C THR A 314 -8.05 19.50 5.64
N LEU A 315 -8.73 19.45 4.48
CA LEU A 315 -8.08 19.32 3.18
C LEU A 315 -7.20 20.54 2.86
N ARG A 316 -7.67 21.75 3.15
CA ARG A 316 -6.84 22.97 2.99
C ARG A 316 -5.58 22.90 3.86
N ALA A 317 -5.74 22.59 5.14
CA ALA A 317 -4.59 22.44 6.04
C ALA A 317 -3.60 21.37 5.56
N PHE A 318 -4.10 20.29 4.96
CA PHE A 318 -3.27 19.25 4.34
C PHE A 318 -2.49 19.78 3.13
N LEU A 319 -3.15 20.50 2.22
CA LEU A 319 -2.52 21.03 1.00
C LEU A 319 -1.56 22.20 1.29
N ASP A 320 -1.90 23.06 2.25
CA ASP A 320 -1.10 24.22 2.61
C ASP A 320 0.11 23.89 3.49
N SER A 321 0.15 22.69 4.08
CA SER A 321 1.24 22.32 4.97
C SER A 321 2.54 22.08 4.20
N ARG A 322 3.53 22.91 4.45
CA ARG A 322 4.90 22.70 3.99
C ARG A 322 5.65 21.81 4.97
N ASN A 323 6.51 20.95 4.44
CA ASN A 323 7.40 20.08 5.24
C ASN A 323 8.50 20.88 5.95
#